data_f8d3cef50f69e1479864b05d667f0c97
#
_entry.id   f8d3cef50f69e1479864b05d667f0c97
#
_cell.length_a   1.000
_cell.length_b   1.000
_cell.length_c   1.000
_cell.angle_alpha   90.00
_cell.angle_beta   90.00
_cell.angle_gamma   90.00
#
_symmetry.space_group_name_H-M   'P 1'
#
loop_
_entity.id
_entity.type
_entity.pdbx_description
1 polymer ?
#
loop_
_entity_poly.entity_id
_entity_poly.type
_entity_poly.pdbx_seq_one_letter_code
_entity_poly.pdbx_strand_id
1 'polypeptide(L)'
;MLETLYQSLVSAGADSSGCAHLGVTPDGHSWAEAAVLPAGVYDRTAILEGIVYPLTGDRTGARVVNGFIWRYLFSADILQRENVTFEGAYLEDELFLMEYFCHAQRLAVTEQPLYRYLINPNSATHKYMRDFVQTFQRFMERKSALAERFSLEAACPQWRENSHWAGLLIAIGNEYAPGNDKPLRARQQAIEDLCRRPEIAEAISGLVPEGLSANKQLVARLVRGGHFFILTQLYRLKNRM
;
A
#
# COMPACT_ATOMS: atom_id res chain seq x y z
N MET A 1 0.29 5.56 -24.08
CA MET A 1 -0.16 5.84 -22.69
C MET A 1 -0.52 7.30 -22.49
N LEU A 2 0.44 8.24 -22.52
CA LEU A 2 0.17 9.65 -22.16
C LEU A 2 -0.93 10.27 -23.02
N GLU A 3 -0.89 10.08 -24.34
CA GLU A 3 -1.92 10.57 -25.26
C GLU A 3 -3.32 10.05 -24.89
N THR A 4 -3.48 8.75 -24.66
CA THR A 4 -4.76 8.13 -24.31
C THR A 4 -5.30 8.66 -22.98
N LEU A 5 -4.43 8.77 -21.96
CA LEU A 5 -4.81 9.32 -20.67
C LEU A 5 -5.20 10.80 -20.77
N TYR A 6 -4.46 11.59 -21.56
CA TYR A 6 -4.77 13.00 -21.78
C TYR A 6 -6.13 13.17 -22.47
N GLN A 7 -6.39 12.40 -23.54
CA GLN A 7 -7.68 12.44 -24.24
C GLN A 7 -8.85 12.02 -23.33
N SER A 8 -8.62 10.98 -22.51
CA SER A 8 -9.65 10.56 -21.52
C SER A 8 -9.93 11.65 -20.49
N LEU A 9 -8.88 12.31 -20.00
CA LEU A 9 -8.99 13.41 -19.04
C LEU A 9 -9.73 14.61 -19.65
N VAL A 10 -9.35 15.07 -20.84
CA VAL A 10 -9.95 16.23 -21.52
C VAL A 10 -11.40 15.96 -21.89
N SER A 11 -11.70 14.81 -22.51
CA SER A 11 -13.06 14.46 -22.94
C SER A 11 -14.03 14.29 -21.75
N ALA A 12 -13.54 13.88 -20.61
CA ALA A 12 -14.33 13.75 -19.38
C ALA A 12 -14.40 15.05 -18.57
N GLY A 13 -13.62 16.08 -18.89
CA GLY A 13 -13.42 17.26 -18.04
C GLY A 13 -12.94 16.85 -16.63
N ALA A 14 -11.97 15.93 -16.58
CA ALA A 14 -11.51 15.34 -15.33
C ALA A 14 -10.22 16.00 -14.83
N ASP A 15 -9.95 15.88 -13.53
CA ASP A 15 -8.71 16.36 -12.88
C ASP A 15 -7.57 15.35 -13.08
N SER A 16 -7.92 14.09 -13.29
CA SER A 16 -6.94 13.02 -13.46
C SER A 16 -7.49 11.90 -14.33
N SER A 17 -6.59 11.09 -14.87
CA SER A 17 -6.96 9.87 -15.57
C SER A 17 -6.04 8.72 -15.17
N GLY A 18 -6.57 7.49 -15.21
CA GLY A 18 -5.86 6.29 -14.82
C GLY A 18 -6.08 5.12 -15.77
N CYS A 19 -5.15 4.17 -15.78
CA CYS A 19 -5.21 2.99 -16.64
C CYS A 19 -4.86 1.68 -15.92
N ALA A 20 -5.16 0.57 -16.59
CA ALA A 20 -4.61 -0.74 -16.26
C ALA A 20 -3.13 -0.85 -16.68
N HIS A 21 -2.45 -1.92 -16.26
CA HIS A 21 -1.07 -2.15 -16.66
C HIS A 21 -0.78 -3.63 -16.94
N LEU A 22 0.35 -3.89 -17.55
CA LEU A 22 0.91 -5.23 -17.73
C LEU A 22 2.07 -5.43 -16.76
N GLY A 23 1.99 -6.43 -15.89
CA GLY A 23 3.15 -6.99 -15.23
C GLY A 23 3.96 -7.77 -16.24
N VAL A 24 5.28 -7.60 -16.27
CA VAL A 24 6.19 -8.28 -17.19
C VAL A 24 7.38 -8.80 -16.41
N THR A 25 7.64 -10.10 -16.47
CA THR A 25 8.85 -10.72 -15.89
C THR A 25 10.05 -10.60 -16.84
N PRO A 26 11.29 -10.75 -16.35
CA PRO A 26 12.49 -10.70 -17.19
C PRO A 26 12.53 -11.75 -18.32
N ASP A 27 11.88 -12.90 -18.14
CA ASP A 27 11.73 -13.97 -19.13
C ASP A 27 10.60 -13.70 -20.14
N GLY A 28 9.92 -12.55 -20.04
CA GLY A 28 8.91 -12.11 -21.00
C GLY A 28 7.48 -12.57 -20.70
N HIS A 29 7.25 -13.36 -19.62
CA HIS A 29 5.88 -13.66 -19.21
C HIS A 29 5.17 -12.37 -18.79
N SER A 30 3.90 -12.21 -19.19
CA SER A 30 3.11 -11.02 -18.87
C SER A 30 1.68 -11.37 -18.51
N TRP A 31 1.09 -10.56 -17.63
CA TRP A 31 -0.31 -10.63 -17.25
C TRP A 31 -0.90 -9.24 -17.09
N ALA A 32 -2.19 -9.11 -17.32
CA ALA A 32 -2.90 -7.85 -17.12
C ALA A 32 -3.28 -7.66 -15.66
N GLU A 33 -3.01 -6.47 -15.14
CA GLU A 33 -3.48 -6.00 -13.84
C GLU A 33 -4.56 -4.93 -14.07
N ALA A 34 -5.69 -5.09 -13.40
CA ALA A 34 -6.82 -4.19 -13.55
C ALA A 34 -6.48 -2.75 -13.15
N ALA A 35 -7.19 -1.80 -13.72
CA ALA A 35 -7.21 -0.41 -13.24
C ALA A 35 -7.76 -0.34 -11.82
N VAL A 36 -7.53 0.80 -11.15
CA VAL A 36 -7.97 1.02 -9.76
C VAL A 36 -9.48 0.92 -9.61
N LEU A 37 -10.21 1.38 -10.62
CA LEU A 37 -11.66 1.30 -10.77
C LEU A 37 -11.98 0.74 -12.17
N PRO A 38 -13.17 0.18 -12.43
CA PRO A 38 -13.60 -0.17 -13.78
C PRO A 38 -13.50 1.03 -14.73
N ALA A 39 -13.58 0.80 -16.06
CA ALA A 39 -13.62 1.91 -17.00
C ALA A 39 -14.83 2.81 -16.75
N GLY A 40 -14.62 4.14 -16.72
CA GLY A 40 -15.68 5.10 -16.44
C GLY A 40 -15.17 6.47 -16.03
N VAL A 41 -16.11 7.34 -15.69
CA VAL A 41 -15.84 8.67 -15.13
C VAL A 41 -16.45 8.73 -13.74
N TYR A 42 -15.65 9.10 -12.76
CA TYR A 42 -15.96 9.05 -11.34
C TYR A 42 -15.97 10.45 -10.74
N ASP A 43 -16.97 10.75 -9.94
CA ASP A 43 -17.05 11.96 -9.16
C ASP A 43 -16.23 11.85 -7.84
N ARG A 44 -16.22 12.94 -7.08
CA ARG A 44 -15.51 13.02 -5.81
C ARG A 44 -15.92 11.91 -4.84
N THR A 45 -17.21 11.60 -4.72
CA THR A 45 -17.69 10.57 -3.79
C THR A 45 -17.14 9.21 -4.16
N ALA A 46 -17.25 8.84 -5.43
CA ALA A 46 -16.72 7.57 -5.92
C ALA A 46 -15.17 7.48 -5.85
N ILE A 47 -14.46 8.62 -5.99
CA ILE A 47 -13.00 8.69 -5.78
C ILE A 47 -12.66 8.42 -4.30
N LEU A 48 -13.37 9.05 -3.36
CA LEU A 48 -13.14 8.83 -1.94
C LEU A 48 -13.40 7.36 -1.57
N GLU A 49 -14.54 6.81 -1.93
CA GLU A 49 -14.92 5.44 -1.61
C GLU A 49 -14.03 4.39 -2.31
N GLY A 50 -13.67 4.64 -3.56
CA GLY A 50 -12.96 3.66 -4.39
C GLY A 50 -11.44 3.73 -4.31
N ILE A 51 -10.86 4.84 -3.83
CA ILE A 51 -9.41 5.05 -3.78
C ILE A 51 -8.95 5.52 -2.40
N VAL A 52 -9.49 6.63 -1.89
CA VAL A 52 -8.96 7.28 -0.68
C VAL A 52 -9.21 6.41 0.55
N TYR A 53 -10.44 5.94 0.77
CA TYR A 53 -10.75 5.11 1.94
C TYR A 53 -9.97 3.78 1.94
N PRO A 54 -9.86 3.03 0.84
CA PRO A 54 -8.98 1.86 0.77
C PRO A 54 -7.49 2.18 1.03
N LEU A 55 -6.96 3.29 0.50
CA LEU A 55 -5.59 3.75 0.80
C LEU A 55 -5.44 4.18 2.27
N THR A 56 -6.46 4.79 2.85
CA THR A 56 -6.47 5.15 4.28
C THR A 56 -6.41 3.90 5.16
N GLY A 57 -6.94 2.78 4.71
CA GLY A 57 -6.91 1.51 5.45
C GLY A 57 -8.31 0.97 5.76
N ASP A 58 -9.34 1.51 5.09
CA ASP A 58 -10.65 0.89 5.12
C ASP A 58 -10.62 -0.48 4.43
N ARG A 59 -11.04 -1.50 5.15
CA ARG A 59 -11.11 -2.89 4.67
C ARG A 59 -12.54 -3.40 4.53
N THR A 60 -13.52 -2.56 4.74
CA THR A 60 -14.94 -2.94 4.62
C THR A 60 -15.33 -3.19 3.16
N GLY A 61 -14.60 -2.62 2.22
CA GLY A 61 -14.69 -2.93 0.80
C GLY A 61 -13.72 -4.05 0.38
N ALA A 62 -14.16 -4.95 -0.48
CA ALA A 62 -13.35 -6.06 -1.01
C ALA A 62 -12.15 -5.62 -1.87
N ARG A 63 -11.84 -4.32 -1.94
CA ARG A 63 -10.86 -3.78 -2.88
C ARG A 63 -9.56 -3.39 -2.19
N VAL A 64 -8.46 -3.97 -2.65
CA VAL A 64 -7.12 -3.51 -2.31
C VAL A 64 -6.70 -2.49 -3.37
N VAL A 65 -6.40 -1.27 -2.95
CA VAL A 65 -5.81 -0.23 -3.80
C VAL A 65 -4.30 -0.22 -3.56
N ASN A 66 -3.54 -0.40 -4.64
CA ASN A 66 -2.10 -0.28 -4.60
C ASN A 66 -1.68 1.18 -4.88
N GLY A 67 -0.69 1.67 -4.17
CA GLY A 67 -0.13 3.01 -4.31
C GLY A 67 0.68 3.23 -5.61
N PHE A 68 0.24 2.70 -6.75
CA PHE A 68 0.97 2.83 -8.02
C PHE A 68 0.67 4.15 -8.73
N ILE A 69 1.52 5.15 -8.56
CA ILE A 69 1.37 6.48 -9.16
C ILE A 69 1.58 6.50 -10.67
N TRP A 70 2.45 5.66 -11.19
CA TRP A 70 2.89 5.66 -12.58
C TRP A 70 1.79 5.29 -13.59
N ARG A 71 0.62 4.85 -13.14
CA ARG A 71 -0.55 4.55 -13.99
C ARG A 71 -1.54 5.69 -14.12
N TYR A 72 -1.23 6.87 -13.56
CA TYR A 72 -2.10 8.04 -13.60
C TYR A 72 -1.48 9.20 -14.36
N LEU A 73 -2.34 10.10 -14.81
CA LEU A 73 -2.03 11.45 -15.22
C LEU A 73 -2.72 12.41 -14.25
N PHE A 74 -1.99 13.37 -13.71
CA PHE A 74 -2.44 14.28 -12.66
C PHE A 74 -2.56 15.71 -13.18
N SER A 75 -3.51 16.50 -12.65
CA SER A 75 -3.59 17.94 -12.92
C SER A 75 -2.44 18.68 -12.21
N ALA A 76 -1.66 19.42 -12.95
CA ALA A 76 -0.62 20.30 -12.43
C ALA A 76 -1.22 21.40 -11.53
N ASP A 77 -2.41 21.89 -11.85
CA ASP A 77 -3.10 22.93 -11.06
C ASP A 77 -3.43 22.47 -9.65
N ILE A 78 -3.87 21.22 -9.48
CA ILE A 78 -4.08 20.64 -8.14
C ILE A 78 -2.76 20.52 -7.41
N LEU A 79 -1.74 19.96 -8.05
CA LEU A 79 -0.42 19.78 -7.42
C LEU A 79 0.16 21.12 -6.92
N GLN A 80 0.06 22.16 -7.71
CA GLN A 80 0.61 23.49 -7.37
C GLN A 80 -0.23 24.23 -6.34
N ARG A 81 -1.56 24.27 -6.54
CA ARG A 81 -2.47 25.00 -5.66
C ARG A 81 -2.52 24.41 -4.26
N GLU A 82 -2.55 23.09 -4.16
CA GLU A 82 -2.67 22.37 -2.89
C GLU A 82 -1.32 21.97 -2.30
N ASN A 83 -0.22 22.28 -3.00
CA ASN A 83 1.16 21.94 -2.64
C ASN A 83 1.32 20.44 -2.34
N VAL A 84 0.73 19.59 -3.19
CA VAL A 84 0.86 18.13 -3.06
C VAL A 84 2.25 17.71 -3.53
N THR A 85 3.03 17.15 -2.62
CA THR A 85 4.43 16.79 -2.85
C THR A 85 4.73 15.35 -2.44
N PHE A 86 5.80 14.79 -3.00
CA PHE A 86 6.34 13.53 -2.51
C PHE A 86 7.12 13.74 -1.24
N GLU A 87 6.73 13.07 -0.17
CA GLU A 87 7.42 13.12 1.11
C GLU A 87 7.65 11.71 1.65
N GLY A 88 8.89 11.42 2.02
CA GLY A 88 9.29 10.15 2.59
C GLY A 88 10.16 9.32 1.65
N ALA A 89 10.54 8.14 2.13
CA ALA A 89 11.39 7.21 1.42
C ALA A 89 10.75 5.80 1.31
N TYR A 90 9.50 5.67 1.75
CA TYR A 90 8.79 4.40 1.78
C TYR A 90 7.28 4.64 1.83
N LEU A 91 6.54 4.00 0.93
CA LEU A 91 5.10 4.18 0.73
C LEU A 91 4.70 5.64 0.43
N GLU A 92 5.64 6.45 -0.05
CA GLU A 92 5.44 7.83 -0.48
C GLU A 92 4.39 7.95 -1.58
N ASP A 93 4.33 6.97 -2.48
CA ASP A 93 3.33 6.85 -3.53
C ASP A 93 1.91 6.76 -2.96
N GLU A 94 1.72 5.99 -1.87
CA GLU A 94 0.42 5.83 -1.21
C GLU A 94 -0.04 7.15 -0.58
N LEU A 95 0.86 7.84 0.12
CA LEU A 95 0.56 9.15 0.73
C LEU A 95 0.25 10.21 -0.33
N PHE A 96 1.04 10.25 -1.40
CA PHE A 96 0.81 11.17 -2.52
C PHE A 96 -0.56 10.94 -3.15
N LEU A 97 -0.93 9.70 -3.46
CA LEU A 97 -2.25 9.38 -4.03
C LEU A 97 -3.38 9.72 -3.06
N MET A 98 -3.22 9.41 -1.77
CA MET A 98 -4.20 9.73 -0.75
C MET A 98 -4.44 11.26 -0.68
N GLU A 99 -3.38 12.07 -0.60
CA GLU A 99 -3.48 13.51 -0.58
C GLU A 99 -4.06 14.08 -1.88
N TYR A 100 -3.54 13.67 -3.05
CA TYR A 100 -4.02 14.14 -4.34
C TYR A 100 -5.52 13.86 -4.55
N PHE A 101 -5.96 12.62 -4.31
CA PHE A 101 -7.35 12.24 -4.54
C PHE A 101 -8.32 12.81 -3.49
N CYS A 102 -7.84 13.30 -2.35
CA CYS A 102 -8.65 14.12 -1.46
C CYS A 102 -9.00 15.49 -2.07
N HIS A 103 -8.24 15.99 -3.03
CA HIS A 103 -8.51 17.26 -3.72
C HIS A 103 -9.23 17.08 -5.06
N ALA A 104 -9.05 15.96 -5.72
CA ALA A 104 -9.63 15.70 -7.04
C ALA A 104 -11.17 15.65 -6.99
N GLN A 105 -11.81 16.21 -8.02
CA GLN A 105 -13.26 16.22 -8.17
C GLN A 105 -13.74 15.20 -9.19
N ARG A 106 -12.86 14.84 -10.15
CA ARG A 106 -13.26 13.96 -11.25
C ARG A 106 -12.08 13.13 -11.74
N LEU A 107 -12.32 11.83 -11.93
CA LEU A 107 -11.33 10.86 -12.42
C LEU A 107 -11.88 10.10 -13.62
N ALA A 108 -11.13 10.06 -14.73
CA ALA A 108 -11.41 9.20 -15.88
C ALA A 108 -10.56 7.93 -15.81
N VAL A 109 -11.17 6.75 -15.97
CA VAL A 109 -10.46 5.47 -15.91
C VAL A 109 -10.67 4.69 -17.20
N THR A 110 -9.61 4.12 -17.74
CA THR A 110 -9.63 3.15 -18.83
C THR A 110 -9.06 1.80 -18.39
N GLU A 111 -9.64 0.70 -18.85
CA GLU A 111 -9.14 -0.66 -18.62
C GLU A 111 -8.00 -1.06 -19.57
N GLN A 112 -7.63 -0.17 -20.50
CA GLN A 112 -6.50 -0.45 -21.39
C GLN A 112 -5.20 -0.55 -20.58
N PRO A 113 -4.41 -1.62 -20.76
CA PRO A 113 -3.14 -1.80 -20.04
C PRO A 113 -2.04 -0.96 -20.70
N LEU A 114 -2.04 0.35 -20.44
CA LEU A 114 -1.19 1.32 -21.12
C LEU A 114 0.24 1.42 -20.56
N TYR A 115 0.50 0.83 -19.41
CA TYR A 115 1.83 0.81 -18.78
C TYR A 115 2.36 -0.62 -18.70
N ARG A 116 3.67 -0.79 -18.94
CA ARG A 116 4.36 -2.08 -18.78
C ARG A 116 5.26 -2.00 -17.56
N TYR A 117 4.86 -2.67 -16.48
CA TYR A 117 5.64 -2.74 -15.25
C TYR A 117 6.59 -3.94 -15.28
N LEU A 118 7.89 -3.67 -15.45
CA LEU A 118 8.90 -4.71 -15.44
C LEU A 118 9.20 -5.14 -14.00
N ILE A 119 8.94 -6.41 -13.69
CA ILE A 119 9.28 -7.00 -12.39
C ILE A 119 10.81 -7.11 -12.29
N ASN A 120 11.39 -6.35 -11.39
CA ASN A 120 12.83 -6.37 -11.14
C ASN A 120 13.12 -7.17 -9.86
N PRO A 121 13.72 -8.38 -9.96
CA PRO A 121 14.09 -9.16 -8.78
C PRO A 121 15.08 -8.43 -7.84
N ASN A 122 15.84 -7.47 -8.39
CA ASN A 122 16.81 -6.67 -7.65
C ASN A 122 16.22 -5.34 -7.13
N SER A 123 14.90 -5.16 -7.19
CA SER A 123 14.24 -3.96 -6.68
C SER A 123 14.59 -3.69 -5.21
N ALA A 124 14.67 -2.42 -4.84
CA ALA A 124 14.91 -1.99 -3.46
C ALA A 124 13.87 -2.57 -2.48
N THR A 125 12.62 -2.77 -2.94
CA THR A 125 11.53 -3.34 -2.14
C THR A 125 11.73 -4.82 -1.79
N HIS A 126 12.66 -5.52 -2.44
CA HIS A 126 13.02 -6.91 -2.15
C HIS A 126 14.24 -7.05 -1.25
N LYS A 127 14.90 -5.95 -0.87
CA LYS A 127 16.09 -5.95 -0.03
C LYS A 127 15.76 -5.59 1.41
N TYR A 128 16.61 -6.03 2.33
CA TYR A 128 16.50 -5.65 3.73
C TYR A 128 16.67 -4.14 3.93
N MET A 129 15.67 -3.51 4.54
CA MET A 129 15.70 -2.11 4.96
C MET A 129 16.02 -2.06 6.46
N ARG A 130 17.20 -1.54 6.80
CA ARG A 130 17.71 -1.54 8.18
C ARG A 130 16.91 -0.64 9.12
N ASP A 131 16.43 0.48 8.62
CA ASP A 131 15.68 1.52 9.34
C ASP A 131 14.14 1.44 9.07
N PHE A 132 13.65 0.26 8.66
CA PHE A 132 12.23 0.06 8.30
C PHE A 132 11.29 0.60 9.38
N VAL A 133 11.53 0.28 10.65
CA VAL A 133 10.62 0.66 11.74
C VAL A 133 10.50 2.18 11.88
N GLN A 134 11.62 2.91 11.81
CA GLN A 134 11.63 4.37 11.87
C GLN A 134 10.99 4.99 10.63
N THR A 135 11.23 4.41 9.46
CA THR A 135 10.65 4.88 8.19
C THR A 135 9.14 4.65 8.18
N PHE A 136 8.68 3.48 8.66
CA PHE A 136 7.24 3.20 8.79
C PHE A 136 6.58 4.11 9.83
N GLN A 137 7.25 4.44 10.93
CA GLN A 137 6.73 5.38 11.92
C GLN A 137 6.49 6.77 11.29
N ARG A 138 7.44 7.29 10.51
CA ARG A 138 7.27 8.57 9.79
C ARG A 138 6.10 8.51 8.78
N PHE A 139 5.98 7.38 8.08
CA PHE A 139 4.82 7.14 7.20
C PHE A 139 3.50 7.23 7.97
N MET A 140 3.39 6.59 9.15
CA MET A 140 2.20 6.63 9.98
C MET A 140 1.89 8.03 10.54
N GLU A 141 2.92 8.79 10.92
CA GLU A 141 2.79 10.19 11.35
C GLU A 141 2.20 11.06 10.23
N ARG A 142 2.74 10.92 9.01
CA ARG A 142 2.24 11.65 7.83
C ARG A 142 0.82 11.22 7.46
N LYS A 143 0.55 9.91 7.45
CA LYS A 143 -0.78 9.37 7.18
C LYS A 143 -1.82 9.87 8.18
N SER A 144 -1.43 9.95 9.46
CA SER A 144 -2.29 10.52 10.52
C SER A 144 -2.63 11.98 10.26
N ALA A 145 -1.63 12.79 9.89
CA ALA A 145 -1.84 14.20 9.56
C ALA A 145 -2.79 14.38 8.36
N LEU A 146 -2.68 13.53 7.33
CA LEU A 146 -3.61 13.55 6.19
C LEU A 146 -5.01 13.10 6.60
N ALA A 147 -5.13 12.02 7.39
CA ALA A 147 -6.43 11.55 7.86
C ALA A 147 -7.16 12.59 8.71
N GLU A 148 -6.46 13.32 9.55
CA GLU A 148 -7.01 14.42 10.33
C GLU A 148 -7.40 15.61 9.42
N ARG A 149 -6.48 16.06 8.54
CA ARG A 149 -6.70 17.19 7.62
C ARG A 149 -7.95 17.00 6.76
N PHE A 150 -8.19 15.79 6.30
CA PHE A 150 -9.32 15.47 5.42
C PHE A 150 -10.50 14.80 6.13
N SER A 151 -10.47 14.72 7.47
CA SER A 151 -11.53 14.14 8.32
C SER A 151 -11.91 12.70 7.90
N LEU A 152 -10.91 11.88 7.56
CA LEU A 152 -11.12 10.52 7.05
C LEU A 152 -11.44 9.51 8.17
N GLU A 153 -11.21 9.84 9.43
CA GLU A 153 -11.42 8.94 10.57
C GLU A 153 -12.88 8.47 10.72
N ALA A 154 -13.84 9.34 10.39
CA ALA A 154 -15.26 9.00 10.45
C ALA A 154 -15.65 7.93 9.43
N ALA A 155 -15.04 7.95 8.24
CA ALA A 155 -15.29 6.99 7.16
C ALA A 155 -14.44 5.71 7.31
N CYS A 156 -13.29 5.80 8.00
CA CYS A 156 -12.32 4.72 8.13
C CYS A 156 -11.94 4.50 9.61
N PRO A 157 -12.85 4.14 10.51
CA PRO A 157 -12.60 4.17 11.96
C PRO A 157 -11.48 3.23 12.43
N GLN A 158 -11.17 2.16 11.67
CA GLN A 158 -10.13 1.17 12.00
C GLN A 158 -8.85 1.34 11.17
N TRP A 159 -8.65 2.51 10.55
CA TRP A 159 -7.54 2.69 9.63
C TRP A 159 -6.15 2.55 10.30
N ARG A 160 -6.04 2.99 11.58
CA ARG A 160 -4.77 2.91 12.33
C ARG A 160 -4.36 1.46 12.57
N GLU A 161 -5.26 0.67 13.11
CA GLU A 161 -5.05 -0.76 13.39
C GLU A 161 -4.75 -1.53 12.10
N ASN A 162 -5.50 -1.26 11.04
CA ASN A 162 -5.29 -1.89 9.74
C ASN A 162 -3.94 -1.52 9.12
N SER A 163 -3.51 -0.24 9.25
CA SER A 163 -2.21 0.22 8.76
C SER A 163 -1.06 -0.35 9.59
N HIS A 164 -1.17 -0.38 10.92
CA HIS A 164 -0.18 -1.01 11.79
C HIS A 164 -0.06 -2.51 11.55
N TRP A 165 -1.19 -3.20 11.32
CA TRP A 165 -1.17 -4.61 10.93
C TRP A 165 -0.46 -4.83 9.59
N ALA A 166 -0.75 -4.02 8.58
CA ALA A 166 -0.06 -4.07 7.28
C ALA A 166 1.45 -3.83 7.44
N GLY A 167 1.83 -2.81 8.22
CA GLY A 167 3.21 -2.51 8.56
C GLY A 167 3.93 -3.65 9.29
N LEU A 168 3.25 -4.32 10.22
CA LEU A 168 3.79 -5.51 10.91
C LEU A 168 4.09 -6.64 9.92
N LEU A 169 3.19 -6.92 8.98
CA LEU A 169 3.43 -7.96 7.96
C LEU A 169 4.63 -7.64 7.09
N ILE A 170 4.80 -6.35 6.72
CA ILE A 170 5.96 -5.89 5.94
C ILE A 170 7.23 -5.99 6.79
N ALA A 171 7.19 -5.58 8.07
CA ALA A 171 8.31 -5.67 8.99
C ALA A 171 8.80 -7.12 9.18
N ILE A 172 7.87 -8.06 9.33
CA ILE A 172 8.19 -9.49 9.39
C ILE A 172 8.88 -9.93 8.10
N GLY A 173 8.32 -9.56 6.94
CA GLY A 173 8.93 -9.85 5.64
C GLY A 173 10.33 -9.25 5.52
N ASN A 174 10.51 -8.01 5.95
CA ASN A 174 11.78 -7.30 5.93
C ASN A 174 12.87 -7.99 6.80
N GLU A 175 12.54 -8.46 8.00
CA GLU A 175 13.51 -9.15 8.86
C GLU A 175 14.04 -10.46 8.22
N TYR A 176 13.30 -11.05 7.29
CA TYR A 176 13.75 -12.24 6.54
C TYR A 176 14.16 -11.93 5.10
N ALA A 177 14.22 -10.65 4.69
CA ALA A 177 14.62 -10.26 3.35
C ALA A 177 16.11 -10.55 3.08
N PRO A 178 16.48 -10.74 1.79
CA PRO A 178 17.88 -10.86 1.38
C PRO A 178 18.70 -9.64 1.80
N GLY A 179 19.94 -9.87 2.24
CA GLY A 179 20.84 -8.81 2.72
C GLY A 179 20.72 -8.47 4.21
N ASN A 180 19.81 -9.12 4.94
CA ASN A 180 19.82 -9.05 6.39
C ASN A 180 20.86 -10.02 6.95
N ASP A 181 21.92 -9.51 7.58
CA ASP A 181 23.05 -10.27 8.16
C ASP A 181 22.84 -10.64 9.63
N LYS A 182 21.73 -10.21 10.25
CA LYS A 182 21.40 -10.55 11.64
C LYS A 182 21.24 -12.07 11.82
N PRO A 183 21.73 -12.64 12.94
CA PRO A 183 21.43 -14.02 13.29
C PRO A 183 19.92 -14.23 13.52
N LEU A 184 19.43 -15.45 13.26
CA LEU A 184 17.99 -15.77 13.33
C LEU A 184 17.33 -15.38 14.66
N ARG A 185 18.05 -15.58 15.80
CA ARG A 185 17.55 -15.18 17.11
C ARG A 185 17.33 -13.67 17.22
N ALA A 186 18.24 -12.87 16.65
CA ALA A 186 18.09 -11.41 16.66
C ALA A 186 16.93 -10.94 15.77
N ARG A 187 16.69 -11.60 14.64
CA ARG A 187 15.51 -11.32 13.79
C ARG A 187 14.21 -11.65 14.51
N GLN A 188 14.14 -12.83 15.16
CA GLN A 188 13.00 -13.21 15.99
C GLN A 188 12.75 -12.19 17.09
N GLN A 189 13.80 -11.81 17.85
CA GLN A 189 13.70 -10.83 18.92
C GLN A 189 13.19 -9.48 18.42
N ALA A 190 13.66 -9.01 17.25
CA ALA A 190 13.21 -7.75 16.65
C ALA A 190 11.69 -7.78 16.35
N ILE A 191 11.18 -8.93 15.88
CA ILE A 191 9.72 -9.09 15.64
C ILE A 191 8.96 -9.14 16.97
N GLU A 192 9.45 -9.84 17.97
CA GLU A 192 8.84 -9.88 19.30
C GLU A 192 8.76 -8.51 19.93
N ASP A 193 9.84 -7.74 19.86
CA ASP A 193 9.92 -6.38 20.41
C ASP A 193 8.95 -5.43 19.65
N LEU A 194 8.85 -5.59 18.34
CA LEU A 194 7.88 -4.84 17.56
C LEU A 194 6.42 -5.17 17.97
N CYS A 195 6.10 -6.46 18.16
CA CYS A 195 4.77 -6.90 18.57
C CYS A 195 4.38 -6.44 20.00
N ARG A 196 5.36 -6.09 20.85
CA ARG A 196 5.13 -5.55 22.21
C ARG A 196 4.85 -4.05 22.21
N ARG A 197 5.05 -3.33 21.11
CA ARG A 197 4.71 -1.91 21.03
C ARG A 197 3.20 -1.74 21.16
N PRO A 198 2.71 -0.76 21.96
CA PRO A 198 1.28 -0.61 22.25
C PRO A 198 0.42 -0.54 21.00
N GLU A 199 0.80 0.27 20.02
CA GLU A 199 0.08 0.47 18.77
C GLU A 199 -0.01 -0.80 17.91
N ILE A 200 1.03 -1.64 17.95
CA ILE A 200 1.07 -2.92 17.24
C ILE A 200 0.29 -4.00 18.00
N ALA A 201 0.41 -4.03 19.32
CA ALA A 201 -0.34 -4.96 20.16
C ALA A 201 -1.85 -4.72 20.05
N GLU A 202 -2.27 -3.46 20.00
CA GLU A 202 -3.67 -3.08 19.74
C GLU A 202 -4.14 -3.55 18.37
N ALA A 203 -3.36 -3.27 17.31
CA ALA A 203 -3.64 -3.74 15.96
C ALA A 203 -3.73 -5.28 15.86
N ILE A 204 -2.88 -6.01 16.58
CA ILE A 204 -2.93 -7.47 16.64
C ILE A 204 -4.21 -7.95 17.32
N SER A 205 -4.62 -7.35 18.43
CA SER A 205 -5.82 -7.75 19.20
C SER A 205 -7.09 -7.40 18.45
N GLY A 206 -7.19 -6.23 17.84
CA GLY A 206 -8.35 -5.75 17.08
C GLY A 206 -8.52 -6.35 15.68
N LEU A 207 -7.50 -7.08 15.18
CA LEU A 207 -7.54 -7.62 13.82
C LEU A 207 -8.68 -8.63 13.65
N VAL A 208 -9.52 -8.42 12.65
CA VAL A 208 -10.53 -9.37 12.19
C VAL A 208 -9.91 -10.21 11.05
N PRO A 209 -9.72 -11.54 11.24
CA PRO A 209 -9.01 -12.37 10.25
C PRO A 209 -9.82 -12.66 8.98
N GLU A 210 -11.14 -12.46 9.02
CA GLU A 210 -12.06 -12.69 7.91
C GLU A 210 -11.66 -11.80 6.72
N GLY A 211 -11.58 -12.39 5.54
CA GLY A 211 -11.14 -11.70 4.32
C GLY A 211 -9.62 -11.67 4.08
N LEU A 212 -8.82 -12.08 5.07
CA LEU A 212 -7.38 -12.26 4.85
C LEU A 212 -7.10 -13.56 4.08
N SER A 213 -6.04 -13.57 3.27
CA SER A 213 -5.53 -14.81 2.66
C SER A 213 -5.10 -15.81 3.75
N ALA A 214 -5.15 -17.12 3.44
CA ALA A 214 -4.79 -18.19 4.39
C ALA A 214 -3.39 -17.99 5.01
N ASN A 215 -2.43 -17.51 4.23
CA ASN A 215 -1.08 -17.21 4.74
C ASN A 215 -1.09 -16.05 5.76
N LYS A 216 -1.84 -14.99 5.50
CA LYS A 216 -1.97 -13.86 6.43
C LYS A 216 -2.72 -14.27 7.70
N GLN A 217 -3.74 -15.12 7.59
CA GLN A 217 -4.44 -15.68 8.75
C GLN A 217 -3.51 -16.55 9.62
N LEU A 218 -2.65 -17.37 8.98
CA LEU A 218 -1.65 -18.16 9.72
C LEU A 218 -0.68 -17.26 10.48
N VAL A 219 -0.13 -16.23 9.82
CA VAL A 219 0.76 -15.24 10.48
C VAL A 219 0.04 -14.58 11.66
N ALA A 220 -1.22 -14.15 11.48
CA ALA A 220 -2.01 -13.55 12.55
C ALA A 220 -2.16 -14.47 13.77
N ARG A 221 -2.47 -15.76 13.54
CA ARG A 221 -2.58 -16.76 14.62
C ARG A 221 -1.27 -16.97 15.36
N LEU A 222 -0.15 -17.08 14.61
CA LEU A 222 1.17 -17.28 15.20
C LEU A 222 1.61 -16.08 16.05
N VAL A 223 1.38 -14.87 15.55
CA VAL A 223 1.72 -13.62 16.26
C VAL A 223 0.85 -13.48 17.51
N ARG A 224 -0.45 -13.69 17.42
CA ARG A 224 -1.37 -13.66 18.58
C ARG A 224 -1.03 -14.70 19.65
N GLY A 225 -0.62 -15.88 19.22
CA GLY A 225 -0.22 -16.96 20.11
C GLY A 225 1.19 -16.86 20.66
N GLY A 226 1.97 -15.83 20.27
CA GLY A 226 3.39 -15.70 20.66
C GLY A 226 4.28 -16.78 20.06
N HIS A 227 3.86 -17.44 18.99
CA HIS A 227 4.59 -18.56 18.37
C HIS A 227 5.69 -18.08 17.40
N PHE A 228 6.54 -17.15 17.84
CA PHE A 228 7.56 -16.50 17.01
C PHE A 228 8.64 -17.45 16.49
N PHE A 229 8.94 -18.51 17.22
CA PHE A 229 9.83 -19.56 16.72
C PHE A 229 9.27 -20.24 15.46
N ILE A 230 7.99 -20.63 15.49
CA ILE A 230 7.33 -21.26 14.33
C ILE A 230 7.29 -20.28 13.16
N LEU A 231 6.92 -19.02 13.42
CA LEU A 231 6.95 -17.95 12.42
C LEU A 231 8.32 -17.82 11.76
N THR A 232 9.39 -17.82 12.55
CA THR A 232 10.79 -17.78 12.07
C THR A 232 11.12 -18.94 11.15
N GLN A 233 10.73 -20.18 11.51
CA GLN A 233 10.99 -21.35 10.66
C GLN A 233 10.21 -21.29 9.33
N LEU A 234 8.96 -20.83 9.34
CA LEU A 234 8.15 -20.66 8.12
C LEU A 234 8.79 -19.68 7.14
N TYR A 235 9.23 -18.51 7.60
CA TYR A 235 9.90 -17.53 6.74
C TYR A 235 11.27 -18.00 6.25
N ARG A 236 12.00 -18.74 7.08
CA ARG A 236 13.27 -19.36 6.68
C ARG A 236 13.09 -20.39 5.56
N LEU A 237 12.02 -21.20 5.60
CA LEU A 237 11.70 -22.17 4.56
C LEU A 237 11.30 -21.48 3.26
N LYS A 238 10.42 -20.46 3.36
CA LYS A 238 9.97 -19.67 2.21
C LYS A 238 11.13 -19.02 1.44
N ASN A 239 12.15 -18.54 2.13
CA ASN A 239 13.29 -17.84 1.51
C ASN A 239 14.41 -18.79 1.04
N ARG A 240 14.25 -20.11 1.20
CA ARG A 240 15.15 -21.13 0.65
C ARG A 240 14.62 -21.75 -0.65
N MET A 241 13.37 -21.54 -0.99
CA MET A 241 12.72 -21.89 -2.24
C MET A 241 12.82 -20.74 -3.23
#